data_7510b7511e18ebb39aa7f03ea4bdb588
#
_entry.id   7510b7511e18ebb39aa7f03ea4bdb588
#
_cell.length_a   1.000
_cell.length_b   1.000
_cell.length_c   1.000
_cell.angle_alpha   90.00
_cell.angle_beta   90.00
_cell.angle_gamma   90.00
#
_symmetry.space_group_name_H-M   'P 1'
#
loop_
_entity.id
_entity.type
_entity.pdbx_description
1 polymer ?
#
loop_
_entity_poly.entity_id
_entity_poly.type
_entity_poly.pdbx_seq_one_letter_code
_entity_poly.pdbx_strand_id
1 'polypeptide(L)'
;MQSIEVQDLTVVRGGVTVLDRLSFTVAPGSVTGLLGPSGSGKTTLLRVIVGVQRITAGTATVLDRPAGHPRLRAEIGYTTQSPSVYVDLSVADNVRYHAALHGLGRGEVDAAVAAVGLGDAGDRLVGKLSGGQRNRVSLACALVAGPAVLLLDEPTVGLDPVLRRDLWALFASLADGGTTLLVSSHVMDEASRCDRLLLLREGRLLADDSPDGLRAATGTQDLDEAFLRLVEQVPA
;
A
#
# COMPACT_ATOMS: atom_id res chain seq x y z
N MET A 1 -6.44 -4.18 -19.28
CA MET A 1 -6.91 -3.04 -18.49
C MET A 1 -6.03 -3.00 -17.24
N GLN A 2 -5.46 -1.87 -16.87
CA GLN A 2 -4.58 -1.76 -15.70
C GLN A 2 -5.40 -1.23 -14.53
N SER A 3 -5.08 -1.68 -13.30
CA SER A 3 -5.75 -1.14 -12.11
C SER A 3 -5.23 0.24 -11.74
N ILE A 4 -3.92 0.48 -11.95
CA ILE A 4 -3.30 1.79 -11.75
C ILE A 4 -2.41 2.07 -12.95
N GLU A 5 -2.48 3.29 -13.48
CA GLU A 5 -1.59 3.77 -14.55
C GLU A 5 -1.10 5.16 -14.19
N VAL A 6 0.21 5.35 -14.23
CA VAL A 6 0.90 6.60 -13.94
C VAL A 6 1.78 6.95 -15.13
N GLN A 7 1.65 8.20 -15.64
CA GLN A 7 2.39 8.68 -16.81
C GLN A 7 3.04 10.03 -16.51
N ASP A 8 4.36 10.10 -16.64
CA ASP A 8 5.21 11.28 -16.47
C ASP A 8 4.89 12.11 -15.22
N LEU A 9 4.52 11.40 -14.16
CA LEU A 9 4.03 12.01 -12.92
C LEU A 9 5.12 12.81 -12.23
N THR A 10 4.87 14.09 -12.04
CA THR A 10 5.73 14.99 -11.29
C THR A 10 4.95 15.64 -10.14
N VAL A 11 5.57 15.64 -8.96
CA VAL A 11 5.03 16.30 -7.76
C VAL A 11 6.09 17.22 -7.16
N VAL A 12 5.75 18.49 -7.01
CA VAL A 12 6.56 19.51 -6.33
C VAL A 12 5.88 19.91 -5.02
N ARG A 13 6.63 19.93 -3.93
CA ARG A 13 6.17 20.36 -2.59
C ARG A 13 7.18 21.35 -2.00
N GLY A 14 6.69 22.54 -1.60
CA GLY A 14 7.56 23.57 -1.02
C GLY A 14 8.75 23.94 -1.91
N GLY A 15 8.59 23.92 -3.24
CA GLY A 15 9.67 24.20 -4.20
C GLY A 15 10.63 23.02 -4.46
N VAL A 16 10.44 21.88 -3.79
CA VAL A 16 11.26 20.67 -3.98
C VAL A 16 10.51 19.64 -4.83
N THR A 17 11.14 19.11 -5.87
CA THR A 17 10.60 17.98 -6.65
C THR A 17 10.70 16.72 -5.81
N VAL A 18 9.54 16.19 -5.41
CA VAL A 18 9.43 14.97 -4.59
C VAL A 18 9.26 13.72 -5.46
N LEU A 19 8.55 13.85 -6.59
CA LEU A 19 8.45 12.81 -7.63
C LEU A 19 8.80 13.44 -8.97
N ASP A 20 9.65 12.77 -9.75
CA ASP A 20 10.16 13.28 -11.01
C ASP A 20 9.87 12.31 -12.16
N ARG A 21 8.86 12.63 -12.97
CA ARG A 21 8.45 11.95 -14.21
C ARG A 21 8.31 10.43 -14.07
N LEU A 22 7.59 9.98 -13.02
CA LEU A 22 7.33 8.56 -12.84
C LEU A 22 6.33 8.05 -13.87
N SER A 23 6.65 6.91 -14.50
CA SER A 23 5.72 6.19 -15.38
C SER A 23 5.78 4.71 -15.07
N PHE A 24 4.64 4.10 -14.74
CA PHE A 24 4.49 2.67 -14.44
C PHE A 24 3.01 2.25 -14.50
N THR A 25 2.78 0.94 -14.45
CA THR A 25 1.44 0.37 -14.36
C THR A 25 1.37 -0.70 -13.28
N VAL A 26 0.16 -0.92 -12.72
CA VAL A 26 -0.12 -2.02 -11.79
C VAL A 26 -1.23 -2.89 -12.37
N ALA A 27 -0.95 -4.18 -12.49
CA ALA A 27 -1.88 -5.16 -13.04
C ALA A 27 -3.05 -5.44 -12.07
N PRO A 28 -4.25 -5.79 -12.55
CA PRO A 28 -5.35 -6.22 -11.71
C PRO A 28 -5.02 -7.50 -10.94
N GLY A 29 -5.50 -7.61 -9.69
CA GLY A 29 -5.37 -8.82 -8.88
C GLY A 29 -3.91 -9.21 -8.60
N SER A 30 -3.00 -8.23 -8.50
CA SER A 30 -1.58 -8.46 -8.21
C SER A 30 -1.13 -7.73 -6.95
N VAL A 31 -0.05 -8.22 -6.35
CA VAL A 31 0.67 -7.54 -5.27
C VAL A 31 1.91 -6.86 -5.84
N THR A 32 1.88 -5.53 -5.90
CA THR A 32 3.05 -4.72 -6.33
C THR A 32 3.72 -4.09 -5.11
N GLY A 33 5.01 -4.34 -4.94
CA GLY A 33 5.83 -3.72 -3.91
C GLY A 33 6.38 -2.37 -4.37
N LEU A 34 6.15 -1.31 -3.60
CA LEU A 34 6.76 0.01 -3.79
C LEU A 34 7.91 0.15 -2.78
N LEU A 35 9.13 -0.13 -3.21
CA LEU A 35 10.29 -0.24 -2.34
C LEU A 35 11.23 0.95 -2.49
N GLY A 36 11.94 1.24 -1.43
CA GLY A 36 12.95 2.32 -1.42
C GLY A 36 13.19 2.89 -0.03
N PRO A 37 14.26 3.65 0.16
CA PRO A 37 14.60 4.25 1.44
C PRO A 37 13.56 5.24 1.94
N SER A 38 13.64 5.60 3.22
CA SER A 38 12.81 6.67 3.78
C SER A 38 13.08 7.98 3.05
N GLY A 39 12.00 8.72 2.74
CA GLY A 39 12.10 9.97 1.98
C GLY A 39 12.17 9.81 0.45
N SER A 40 12.17 8.60 -0.11
CA SER A 40 12.22 8.39 -1.58
C SER A 40 10.96 8.85 -2.33
N GLY A 41 9.85 9.16 -1.64
CA GLY A 41 8.61 9.63 -2.26
C GLY A 41 7.44 8.64 -2.22
N LYS A 42 7.59 7.41 -1.63
CA LYS A 42 6.57 6.35 -1.57
C LYS A 42 5.21 6.85 -1.06
N THR A 43 5.17 7.42 0.14
CA THR A 43 3.94 7.98 0.72
C THR A 43 3.33 9.08 -0.15
N THR A 44 4.17 9.90 -0.82
CA THR A 44 3.67 10.94 -1.73
C THR A 44 3.00 10.32 -2.95
N LEU A 45 3.58 9.26 -3.51
CA LEU A 45 3.00 8.52 -4.63
C LEU A 45 1.67 7.87 -4.24
N LEU A 46 1.60 7.16 -3.10
CA LEU A 46 0.35 6.59 -2.60
C LEU A 46 -0.73 7.66 -2.43
N ARG A 47 -0.39 8.82 -1.87
CA ARG A 47 -1.31 9.96 -1.72
C ARG A 47 -1.78 10.55 -3.05
N VAL A 48 -0.95 10.52 -4.11
CA VAL A 48 -1.39 10.89 -5.47
C VAL A 48 -2.44 9.90 -5.95
N ILE A 49 -2.18 8.61 -5.84
CA ILE A 49 -3.08 7.55 -6.34
C ILE A 49 -4.43 7.59 -5.61
N VAL A 50 -4.44 7.82 -4.29
CA VAL A 50 -5.69 8.06 -3.51
C VAL A 50 -6.38 9.36 -3.94
N GLY A 51 -5.64 10.33 -4.50
CA GLY A 51 -6.18 11.63 -4.92
C GLY A 51 -6.18 12.71 -3.83
N VAL A 52 -5.38 12.54 -2.76
CA VAL A 52 -5.23 13.54 -1.69
C VAL A 52 -3.96 14.39 -1.83
N GLN A 53 -3.10 14.08 -2.81
CA GLN A 53 -1.92 14.86 -3.18
C GLN A 53 -2.09 15.46 -4.58
N ARG A 54 -1.87 16.77 -4.69
CA ARG A 54 -1.95 17.47 -5.98
C ARG A 54 -0.79 17.05 -6.90
N ILE A 55 -1.11 16.75 -8.16
CA ILE A 55 -0.17 16.51 -9.26
C ILE A 55 0.30 17.87 -9.80
N THR A 56 1.61 17.98 -10.06
CA THR A 56 2.19 19.16 -10.70
C THR A 56 2.22 19.01 -12.22
N ALA A 57 2.61 17.83 -12.73
CA ALA A 57 2.59 17.48 -14.15
C ALA A 57 2.39 15.96 -14.31
N GLY A 58 2.00 15.52 -15.52
CA GLY A 58 1.69 14.13 -15.79
C GLY A 58 0.29 13.73 -15.32
N THR A 59 0.01 12.43 -15.29
CA THR A 59 -1.30 11.87 -14.94
C THR A 59 -1.18 10.64 -14.06
N ALA A 60 -2.23 10.39 -13.26
CA ALA A 60 -2.44 9.13 -12.56
C ALA A 60 -3.91 8.73 -12.72
N THR A 61 -4.15 7.50 -13.16
CA THR A 61 -5.49 6.92 -13.29
C THR A 61 -5.59 5.66 -12.45
N VAL A 62 -6.77 5.42 -11.89
CA VAL A 62 -7.10 4.21 -11.12
C VAL A 62 -8.43 3.71 -11.62
N LEU A 63 -8.52 2.42 -11.99
CA LEU A 63 -9.74 1.82 -12.54
C LEU A 63 -10.35 2.68 -13.65
N ASP A 64 -9.50 3.13 -14.60
CA ASP A 64 -9.80 3.98 -15.74
C ASP A 64 -10.42 5.36 -15.40
N ARG A 65 -10.21 5.83 -14.16
CA ARG A 65 -10.64 7.17 -13.72
C ARG A 65 -9.45 7.97 -13.20
N PRO A 66 -9.42 9.29 -13.41
CA PRO A 66 -8.39 10.14 -12.81
C PRO A 66 -8.33 9.95 -11.29
N ALA A 67 -7.11 9.88 -10.74
CA ALA A 67 -6.90 9.80 -9.30
C ALA A 67 -7.66 10.91 -8.56
N GLY A 68 -8.33 10.55 -7.46
CA GLY A 68 -9.21 11.47 -6.72
C GLY A 68 -10.64 11.62 -7.27
N HIS A 69 -11.00 10.92 -8.35
CA HIS A 69 -12.38 10.93 -8.82
C HIS A 69 -13.33 10.41 -7.71
N PRO A 70 -14.50 11.07 -7.45
CA PRO A 70 -15.37 10.74 -6.32
C PRO A 70 -15.81 9.28 -6.23
N ARG A 71 -16.04 8.63 -7.38
CA ARG A 71 -16.42 7.20 -7.41
C ARG A 71 -15.34 6.25 -6.91
N LEU A 72 -14.08 6.66 -6.95
CA LEU A 72 -12.96 5.84 -6.45
C LEU A 72 -12.93 5.71 -4.93
N ARG A 73 -13.64 6.56 -4.19
CA ARG A 73 -13.67 6.53 -2.71
C ARG A 73 -14.23 5.22 -2.14
N ALA A 74 -15.11 4.56 -2.86
CA ALA A 74 -15.66 3.25 -2.47
C ALA A 74 -14.81 2.08 -2.99
N GLU A 75 -13.92 2.33 -3.97
CA GLU A 75 -13.16 1.33 -4.70
C GLU A 75 -11.71 1.22 -4.22
N ILE A 76 -11.23 2.22 -3.46
CA ILE A 76 -9.86 2.28 -2.94
C ILE A 76 -9.86 2.22 -1.43
N GLY A 77 -9.21 1.19 -0.86
CA GLY A 77 -8.80 1.16 0.53
C GLY A 77 -7.40 1.77 0.69
N TYR A 78 -7.18 2.55 1.75
CA TYR A 78 -5.87 3.15 2.01
C TYR A 78 -5.54 3.11 3.49
N THR A 79 -4.36 2.57 3.82
CA THR A 79 -3.78 2.68 5.17
C THR A 79 -2.59 3.61 5.14
N THR A 80 -2.53 4.52 6.11
CA THR A 80 -1.40 5.42 6.32
C THR A 80 -0.35 4.77 7.22
N GLN A 81 0.88 5.23 7.15
CA GLN A 81 2.00 4.77 8.00
C GLN A 81 1.65 4.84 9.51
N SER A 82 0.98 5.90 9.96
CA SER A 82 0.41 5.95 11.31
C SER A 82 -1.03 5.48 11.27
N PRO A 83 -1.48 4.62 12.21
CA PRO A 83 -2.85 4.12 12.22
C PRO A 83 -3.88 5.26 12.29
N SER A 84 -4.79 5.30 11.31
CA SER A 84 -5.88 6.30 11.24
C SER A 84 -7.12 5.73 11.92
N VAL A 85 -7.07 5.61 13.26
CA VAL A 85 -8.11 5.00 14.08
C VAL A 85 -8.41 5.86 15.32
N TYR A 86 -9.64 5.81 15.80
CA TYR A 86 -10.09 6.46 17.03
C TYR A 86 -9.71 5.59 18.22
N VAL A 87 -8.84 6.10 19.09
CA VAL A 87 -8.29 5.35 20.24
C VAL A 87 -9.29 5.13 21.38
N ASP A 88 -10.31 5.96 21.44
CA ASP A 88 -11.42 5.95 22.39
C ASP A 88 -12.62 5.09 21.95
N LEU A 89 -12.58 4.56 20.73
CA LEU A 89 -13.54 3.59 20.22
C LEU A 89 -13.01 2.16 20.33
N SER A 90 -13.94 1.19 20.31
CA SER A 90 -13.57 -0.23 20.20
C SER A 90 -13.06 -0.57 18.78
N VAL A 91 -12.46 -1.74 18.62
CA VAL A 91 -12.08 -2.28 17.30
C VAL A 91 -13.28 -2.31 16.36
N ALA A 92 -14.39 -2.94 16.81
CA ALA A 92 -15.60 -3.06 16.01
C ALA A 92 -16.24 -1.70 15.70
N ASP A 93 -16.19 -0.73 16.62
CA ASP A 93 -16.77 0.60 16.39
C ASP A 93 -15.96 1.40 15.36
N ASN A 94 -14.62 1.29 15.36
CA ASN A 94 -13.78 1.88 14.31
C ASN A 94 -14.17 1.34 12.94
N VAL A 95 -14.25 0.02 12.79
CA VAL A 95 -14.60 -0.62 11.50
C VAL A 95 -16.06 -0.28 11.12
N ARG A 96 -16.98 -0.26 12.08
CA ARG A 96 -18.39 0.12 11.86
C ARG A 96 -18.52 1.55 11.35
N TYR A 97 -17.73 2.48 11.88
CA TYR A 97 -17.71 3.85 11.37
C TYR A 97 -17.38 3.90 9.87
N HIS A 98 -16.33 3.17 9.43
CA HIS A 98 -15.98 3.09 8.02
C HIS A 98 -17.05 2.35 7.20
N ALA A 99 -17.58 1.23 7.70
CA ALA A 99 -18.67 0.48 7.05
C ALA A 99 -19.91 1.36 6.79
N ALA A 100 -20.28 2.19 7.76
CA ALA A 100 -21.43 3.09 7.65
C ALA A 100 -21.26 4.12 6.51
N LEU A 101 -20.05 4.57 6.20
CA LEU A 101 -19.79 5.48 5.06
C LEU A 101 -20.11 4.83 3.71
N HIS A 102 -20.15 3.50 3.65
CA HIS A 102 -20.45 2.70 2.47
C HIS A 102 -21.82 2.01 2.53
N GLY A 103 -22.63 2.28 3.57
CA GLY A 103 -23.95 1.65 3.74
C GLY A 103 -23.89 0.16 4.09
N LEU A 104 -22.79 -0.30 4.65
CA LEU A 104 -22.54 -1.70 5.01
C LEU A 104 -23.01 -2.00 6.44
N GLY A 105 -23.29 -3.28 6.71
CA GLY A 105 -23.85 -3.75 7.97
C GLY A 105 -22.84 -4.44 8.88
N ARG A 106 -23.40 -5.16 9.88
CA ARG A 106 -22.60 -5.84 10.90
C ARG A 106 -21.79 -7.00 10.33
N GLY A 107 -22.32 -7.71 9.35
CA GLY A 107 -21.65 -8.89 8.77
C GLY A 107 -20.30 -8.53 8.14
N GLU A 108 -20.24 -7.42 7.41
CA GLU A 108 -19.02 -6.92 6.79
C GLU A 108 -18.01 -6.44 7.84
N VAL A 109 -18.49 -5.83 8.93
CA VAL A 109 -17.65 -5.42 10.07
C VAL A 109 -17.00 -6.64 10.71
N ASP A 110 -17.79 -7.66 11.06
CA ASP A 110 -17.31 -8.87 11.72
C ASP A 110 -16.31 -9.62 10.81
N ALA A 111 -16.59 -9.69 9.50
CA ALA A 111 -15.70 -10.29 8.51
C ALA A 111 -14.36 -9.53 8.40
N ALA A 112 -14.39 -8.20 8.32
CA ALA A 112 -13.17 -7.39 8.21
C ALA A 112 -12.30 -7.50 9.48
N VAL A 113 -12.92 -7.50 10.67
CA VAL A 113 -12.21 -7.67 11.95
C VAL A 113 -11.60 -9.08 12.05
N ALA A 114 -12.32 -10.10 11.63
CA ALA A 114 -11.80 -11.48 11.61
C ALA A 114 -10.65 -11.65 10.60
N ALA A 115 -10.75 -11.05 9.40
CA ALA A 115 -9.72 -11.12 8.36
C ALA A 115 -8.35 -10.63 8.82
N VAL A 116 -8.32 -9.63 9.72
CA VAL A 116 -7.06 -9.12 10.29
C VAL A 116 -6.65 -9.80 11.61
N GLY A 117 -7.31 -10.91 11.99
CA GLY A 117 -6.99 -11.67 13.20
C GLY A 117 -7.29 -10.92 14.51
N LEU A 118 -8.37 -10.12 14.54
CA LEU A 118 -8.83 -9.37 15.71
C LEU A 118 -10.23 -9.78 16.17
N GLY A 119 -10.77 -10.94 15.75
CA GLY A 119 -12.12 -11.41 16.08
C GLY A 119 -12.41 -11.40 17.59
N ASP A 120 -11.48 -11.90 18.40
CA ASP A 120 -11.61 -11.96 19.87
C ASP A 120 -11.38 -10.59 20.57
N ALA A 121 -10.99 -9.57 19.82
CA ALA A 121 -10.68 -8.24 20.33
C ALA A 121 -11.70 -7.16 19.90
N GLY A 122 -12.82 -7.55 19.28
CA GLY A 122 -13.81 -6.63 18.71
C GLY A 122 -14.28 -5.55 19.66
N ASP A 123 -14.54 -5.88 20.92
CA ASP A 123 -15.04 -4.97 21.96
C ASP A 123 -13.92 -4.20 22.71
N ARG A 124 -12.64 -4.50 22.43
CA ARG A 124 -11.53 -3.82 23.10
C ARG A 124 -11.32 -2.41 22.55
N LEU A 125 -11.09 -1.46 23.46
CA LEU A 125 -10.71 -0.10 23.08
C LEU A 125 -9.36 -0.10 22.34
N VAL A 126 -9.29 0.62 21.22
CA VAL A 126 -8.09 0.71 20.39
C VAL A 126 -6.90 1.31 21.15
N GLY A 127 -7.16 2.24 22.08
CA GLY A 127 -6.15 2.81 22.96
C GLY A 127 -5.41 1.79 23.86
N LYS A 128 -6.03 0.62 24.12
CA LYS A 128 -5.44 -0.48 24.93
C LYS A 128 -4.71 -1.53 24.09
N LEU A 129 -4.63 -1.36 22.76
CA LEU A 129 -3.98 -2.27 21.83
C LEU A 129 -2.50 -1.94 21.67
N SER A 130 -1.70 -2.96 21.28
CA SER A 130 -0.33 -2.74 20.82
C SER A 130 -0.30 -1.95 19.49
N GLY A 131 0.86 -1.40 19.13
CA GLY A 131 1.03 -0.70 17.85
C GLY A 131 0.65 -1.57 16.65
N GLY A 132 1.11 -2.81 16.60
CA GLY A 132 0.78 -3.77 15.55
C GLY A 132 -0.72 -4.12 15.51
N GLN A 133 -1.39 -4.21 16.67
CA GLN A 133 -2.85 -4.40 16.71
C GLN A 133 -3.58 -3.18 16.16
N ARG A 134 -3.14 -1.95 16.48
CA ARG A 134 -3.72 -0.72 15.92
C ARG A 134 -3.55 -0.63 14.41
N ASN A 135 -2.39 -1.03 13.86
CA ASN A 135 -2.19 -1.13 12.41
C ASN A 135 -3.19 -2.09 11.76
N ARG A 136 -3.47 -3.24 12.40
CA ARG A 136 -4.47 -4.20 11.91
C ARG A 136 -5.91 -3.66 11.98
N VAL A 137 -6.25 -2.85 12.98
CA VAL A 137 -7.55 -2.15 13.00
C VAL A 137 -7.65 -1.18 11.82
N SER A 138 -6.58 -0.40 11.55
CA SER A 138 -6.54 0.50 10.40
C SER A 138 -6.72 -0.25 9.08
N LEU A 139 -6.10 -1.44 8.96
CA LEU A 139 -6.28 -2.31 7.80
C LEU A 139 -7.72 -2.83 7.69
N ALA A 140 -8.33 -3.28 8.78
CA ALA A 140 -9.74 -3.71 8.78
C ALA A 140 -10.68 -2.59 8.31
N CYS A 141 -10.43 -1.34 8.74
CA CYS A 141 -11.18 -0.18 8.26
C CYS A 141 -11.03 0.04 6.75
N ALA A 142 -9.83 -0.20 6.19
CA ALA A 142 -9.59 -0.07 4.76
C ALA A 142 -10.19 -1.22 3.93
N LEU A 143 -10.34 -2.40 4.54
CA LEU A 143 -10.85 -3.62 3.90
C LEU A 143 -12.37 -3.73 3.92
N VAL A 144 -13.05 -3.10 4.88
CA VAL A 144 -14.47 -3.35 5.16
C VAL A 144 -15.39 -3.12 3.96
N ALA A 145 -15.01 -2.22 3.05
CA ALA A 145 -15.77 -1.94 1.83
C ALA A 145 -15.50 -2.92 0.67
N GLY A 146 -14.62 -3.91 0.85
CA GLY A 146 -14.22 -4.81 -0.24
C GLY A 146 -13.57 -4.07 -1.42
N PRO A 147 -12.51 -3.27 -1.19
CA PRO A 147 -11.98 -2.38 -2.23
C PRO A 147 -11.38 -3.17 -3.39
N ALA A 148 -11.53 -2.65 -4.63
CA ALA A 148 -10.88 -3.19 -5.81
C ALA A 148 -9.36 -2.90 -5.83
N VAL A 149 -8.95 -1.80 -5.20
CA VAL A 149 -7.54 -1.40 -5.04
C VAL A 149 -7.24 -1.13 -3.57
N LEU A 150 -6.18 -1.73 -3.05
CA LEU A 150 -5.72 -1.53 -1.68
C LEU A 150 -4.31 -0.92 -1.67
N LEU A 151 -4.18 0.25 -1.09
CA LEU A 151 -2.92 0.99 -0.97
C LEU A 151 -2.45 0.92 0.48
N LEU A 152 -1.26 0.38 0.71
CA LEU A 152 -0.74 0.12 2.05
C LEU A 152 0.60 0.84 2.25
N ASP A 153 0.63 1.79 3.19
CA ASP A 153 1.83 2.57 3.48
C ASP A 153 2.56 1.98 4.70
N GLU A 154 3.61 1.19 4.44
CA GLU A 154 4.44 0.48 5.42
C GLU A 154 3.65 -0.38 6.43
N PRO A 155 2.74 -1.28 5.97
CA PRO A 155 1.77 -1.96 6.83
C PRO A 155 2.40 -2.97 7.81
N THR A 156 3.62 -3.38 7.59
CA THR A 156 4.35 -4.43 8.33
C THR A 156 5.30 -3.89 9.39
N VAL A 157 5.47 -2.57 9.44
CA VAL A 157 6.38 -1.92 10.40
C VAL A 157 5.94 -2.18 11.84
N GLY A 158 6.89 -2.63 12.67
CA GLY A 158 6.65 -2.92 14.08
C GLY A 158 5.89 -4.23 14.35
N LEU A 159 5.70 -5.08 13.34
CA LEU A 159 5.16 -6.43 13.51
C LEU A 159 6.27 -7.44 13.80
N ASP A 160 5.98 -8.40 14.66
CA ASP A 160 6.82 -9.58 14.82
C ASP A 160 6.78 -10.48 13.56
N PRO A 161 7.73 -11.41 13.39
CA PRO A 161 7.83 -12.24 12.18
C PRO A 161 6.58 -13.09 11.89
N VAL A 162 5.86 -13.55 12.92
CA VAL A 162 4.66 -14.39 12.75
C VAL A 162 3.53 -13.55 12.20
N LEU A 163 3.25 -12.41 12.83
CA LEU A 163 2.22 -11.47 12.38
C LEU A 163 2.50 -10.93 10.98
N ARG A 164 3.78 -10.66 10.66
CA ARG A 164 4.19 -10.23 9.31
C ARG A 164 3.88 -11.32 8.28
N ARG A 165 4.24 -12.57 8.54
CA ARG A 165 3.92 -13.71 7.67
C ARG A 165 2.42 -13.82 7.42
N ASP A 166 1.61 -13.74 8.48
CA ASP A 166 0.16 -13.90 8.40
C ASP A 166 -0.48 -12.74 7.62
N LEU A 167 0.06 -11.53 7.76
CA LEU A 167 -0.39 -10.37 6.99
C LEU A 167 -0.09 -10.51 5.50
N TRP A 168 1.10 -11.01 5.14
CA TRP A 168 1.43 -11.29 3.75
C TRP A 168 0.58 -12.41 3.14
N ALA A 169 0.22 -13.43 3.94
CA ALA A 169 -0.72 -14.46 3.50
C ALA A 169 -2.12 -13.87 3.22
N LEU A 170 -2.57 -12.91 4.04
CA LEU A 170 -3.80 -12.16 3.78
C LEU A 170 -3.70 -11.36 2.46
N PHE A 171 -2.59 -10.67 2.20
CA PHE A 171 -2.40 -9.90 0.97
C PHE A 171 -2.45 -10.79 -0.27
N ALA A 172 -1.78 -11.94 -0.24
CA ALA A 172 -1.85 -12.92 -1.32
C ALA A 172 -3.30 -13.41 -1.55
N SER A 173 -4.02 -13.76 -0.48
CA SER A 173 -5.42 -14.18 -0.58
C SER A 173 -6.34 -13.10 -1.14
N LEU A 174 -6.11 -11.83 -0.81
CA LEU A 174 -6.86 -10.69 -1.37
C LEU A 174 -6.58 -10.52 -2.87
N ALA A 175 -5.32 -10.69 -3.29
CA ALA A 175 -4.93 -10.62 -4.70
C ALA A 175 -5.54 -11.77 -5.50
N ASP A 176 -5.51 -13.00 -4.98
CA ASP A 176 -6.17 -14.18 -5.57
C ASP A 176 -7.69 -13.95 -5.69
N GLY A 177 -8.28 -13.20 -4.75
CA GLY A 177 -9.68 -12.76 -4.78
C GLY A 177 -9.97 -11.60 -5.74
N GLY A 178 -8.96 -11.09 -6.45
CA GLY A 178 -9.08 -10.02 -7.46
C GLY A 178 -8.79 -8.61 -6.95
N THR A 179 -8.48 -8.40 -5.67
CA THR A 179 -8.04 -7.09 -5.15
C THR A 179 -6.63 -6.78 -5.66
N THR A 180 -6.42 -5.57 -6.15
CA THR A 180 -5.08 -5.11 -6.54
C THR A 180 -4.40 -4.44 -5.36
N LEU A 181 -3.17 -4.84 -5.02
CA LEU A 181 -2.43 -4.27 -3.90
C LEU A 181 -1.20 -3.50 -4.36
N LEU A 182 -1.00 -2.30 -3.81
CA LEU A 182 0.26 -1.56 -3.87
C LEU A 182 0.76 -1.33 -2.44
N VAL A 183 1.84 -2.01 -2.08
CA VAL A 183 2.37 -2.09 -0.72
C VAL A 183 3.70 -1.36 -0.65
N SER A 184 3.78 -0.24 0.08
CA SER A 184 5.08 0.38 0.32
C SER A 184 5.85 -0.33 1.43
N SER A 185 7.15 -0.49 1.24
CA SER A 185 8.07 -1.01 2.26
C SER A 185 9.46 -0.42 2.08
N HIS A 186 10.25 -0.46 3.14
CA HIS A 186 11.69 -0.22 3.12
C HIS A 186 12.48 -1.49 3.45
N VAL A 187 11.79 -2.63 3.60
CA VAL A 187 12.36 -3.95 3.94
C VAL A 187 12.42 -4.80 2.68
N MET A 188 13.62 -5.09 2.19
CA MET A 188 13.80 -5.85 0.95
C MET A 188 13.41 -7.33 1.09
N ASP A 189 13.46 -7.93 2.28
CA ASP A 189 12.97 -9.29 2.53
C ASP A 189 11.51 -9.50 2.09
N GLU A 190 10.73 -8.41 2.06
CA GLU A 190 9.33 -8.43 1.65
C GLU A 190 9.16 -8.42 0.12
N ALA A 191 10.19 -7.99 -0.61
CA ALA A 191 10.18 -7.91 -2.07
C ALA A 191 9.87 -9.25 -2.75
N SER A 192 10.40 -10.36 -2.22
CA SER A 192 10.18 -11.70 -2.74
C SER A 192 8.72 -12.20 -2.64
N ARG A 193 7.88 -11.48 -1.91
CA ARG A 193 6.45 -11.79 -1.73
C ARG A 193 5.54 -11.04 -2.70
N CYS A 194 6.13 -10.17 -3.52
CA CYS A 194 5.40 -9.37 -4.49
C CYS A 194 5.54 -9.99 -5.89
N ASP A 195 4.52 -9.81 -6.73
CA ASP A 195 4.56 -10.21 -8.15
C ASP A 195 5.43 -9.25 -8.97
N ARG A 196 5.45 -7.98 -8.57
CA ARG A 196 6.17 -6.89 -9.24
C ARG A 196 6.74 -5.92 -8.22
N LEU A 197 7.87 -5.31 -8.54
CA LEU A 197 8.59 -4.36 -7.71
C LEU A 197 8.78 -3.04 -8.45
N LEU A 198 8.42 -1.95 -7.80
CA LEU A 198 8.73 -0.59 -8.17
C LEU A 198 9.80 -0.08 -7.21
N LEU A 199 11.04 0.03 -7.65
CA LEU A 199 12.14 0.52 -6.82
C LEU A 199 12.26 2.03 -6.96
N LEU A 200 11.99 2.76 -5.87
CA LEU A 200 11.94 4.22 -5.86
C LEU A 200 13.12 4.80 -5.07
N ARG A 201 13.85 5.74 -5.68
CA ARG A 201 14.90 6.52 -5.04
C ARG A 201 14.85 7.97 -5.49
N GLU A 202 14.92 8.90 -4.53
CA GLU A 202 14.99 10.34 -4.80
C GLU A 202 13.90 10.84 -5.76
N GLY A 203 12.70 10.27 -5.64
CA GLY A 203 11.55 10.61 -6.47
C GLY A 203 11.58 10.04 -7.88
N ARG A 204 12.53 9.16 -8.21
CA ARG A 204 12.66 8.49 -9.52
C ARG A 204 12.50 6.99 -9.40
N LEU A 205 11.98 6.36 -10.45
CA LEU A 205 11.89 4.91 -10.55
C LEU A 205 13.24 4.37 -11.05
N LEU A 206 13.90 3.56 -10.20
CA LEU A 206 15.16 2.90 -10.55
C LEU A 206 14.92 1.62 -11.36
N ALA A 207 13.88 0.88 -10.99
CA ALA A 207 13.50 -0.35 -11.64
C ALA A 207 12.00 -0.61 -11.49
N ASP A 208 11.46 -1.33 -12.47
CA ASP A 208 10.09 -1.78 -12.56
C ASP A 208 10.09 -3.18 -13.18
N ASP A 209 10.14 -4.22 -12.34
CA ASP A 209 10.26 -5.62 -12.78
C ASP A 209 9.74 -6.59 -11.70
N SER A 210 9.67 -7.88 -12.02
CA SER A 210 9.47 -8.95 -11.05
C SER A 210 10.72 -9.13 -10.16
N PRO A 211 10.59 -9.74 -8.97
CA PRO A 211 11.76 -10.09 -8.14
C PRO A 211 12.81 -10.90 -8.91
N ASP A 212 12.37 -11.86 -9.74
CA ASP A 212 13.28 -12.69 -10.53
C ASP A 212 13.91 -11.92 -11.69
N GLY A 213 13.17 -11.00 -12.33
CA GLY A 213 13.70 -10.08 -13.32
C GLY A 213 14.83 -9.21 -12.76
N LEU A 214 14.64 -8.66 -11.56
CA LEU A 214 15.68 -7.88 -10.86
C LEU A 214 16.91 -8.72 -10.52
N ARG A 215 16.73 -9.96 -10.04
CA ARG A 215 17.86 -10.90 -9.79
C ARG A 215 18.64 -11.18 -11.07
N ALA A 216 17.93 -11.46 -12.16
CA ALA A 216 18.55 -11.73 -13.46
C ALA A 216 19.31 -10.50 -14.01
N ALA A 217 18.69 -9.32 -13.95
CA ALA A 217 19.28 -8.07 -14.44
C ALA A 217 20.53 -7.65 -13.67
N THR A 218 20.59 -7.94 -12.36
CA THR A 218 21.70 -7.55 -11.50
C THR A 218 22.72 -8.66 -11.26
N GLY A 219 22.41 -9.91 -11.63
CA GLY A 219 23.31 -11.05 -11.45
C GLY A 219 23.52 -11.45 -9.98
N THR A 220 22.55 -11.16 -9.10
CA THR A 220 22.57 -11.57 -7.69
C THR A 220 21.24 -12.21 -7.27
N GLN A 221 21.28 -13.13 -6.30
CA GLN A 221 20.07 -13.73 -5.74
C GLN A 221 19.48 -12.90 -4.58
N ASP A 222 20.28 -12.03 -4.01
CA ASP A 222 19.92 -11.15 -2.91
C ASP A 222 19.30 -9.85 -3.45
N LEU A 223 18.08 -9.53 -3.04
CA LEU A 223 17.37 -8.33 -3.49
C LEU A 223 17.90 -7.03 -2.84
N ASP A 224 18.50 -7.10 -1.65
CA ASP A 224 19.21 -5.97 -1.05
C ASP A 224 20.45 -5.63 -1.90
N GLU A 225 21.23 -6.64 -2.28
CA GLU A 225 22.37 -6.46 -3.18
C GLU A 225 21.94 -5.99 -4.57
N ALA A 226 20.83 -6.54 -5.11
CA ALA A 226 20.27 -6.09 -6.38
C ALA A 226 19.93 -4.60 -6.35
N PHE A 227 19.31 -4.14 -5.28
CA PHE A 227 19.00 -2.72 -5.10
C PHE A 227 20.27 -1.85 -5.05
N LEU A 228 21.30 -2.27 -4.31
CA LEU A 228 22.56 -1.54 -4.22
C LEU A 228 23.25 -1.42 -5.59
N ARG A 229 23.29 -2.50 -6.37
CA ARG A 229 23.86 -2.48 -7.74
C ARG A 229 23.09 -1.54 -8.68
N LEU A 230 21.76 -1.52 -8.60
CA LEU A 230 20.94 -0.59 -9.39
C LEU A 230 21.20 0.86 -9.00
N VAL A 231 21.38 1.12 -7.71
CA VAL A 231 21.71 2.45 -7.19
C VAL A 231 23.05 2.94 -7.71
N GLU A 232 24.08 2.07 -7.77
CA GLU A 232 25.42 2.40 -8.24
C GLU A 232 25.49 2.65 -9.76
N GLN A 233 24.55 2.10 -10.53
CA GLN A 233 24.46 2.29 -11.98
C GLN A 233 23.85 3.62 -12.40
N VAL A 234 23.16 4.32 -11.49
CA VAL A 234 22.56 5.64 -11.77
C VAL A 234 23.59 6.72 -11.41
N PRO A 235 24.10 7.47 -12.40
CA PRO A 235 25.00 8.60 -12.15
C PRO A 235 24.32 9.64 -11.25
N ALA A 236 25.09 10.20 -10.32
CA ALA A 236 24.65 11.26 -9.41
C ALA A 236 24.28 12.56 -10.17
#